data_d4abf7c8fcf45c1c54cc56819cda8c24
#
_entry.id   d4abf7c8fcf45c1c54cc56819cda8c24
#
_cell.length_a   1.000
_cell.length_b   1.000
_cell.length_c   1.000
_cell.angle_alpha   90.00
_cell.angle_beta   90.00
_cell.angle_gamma   90.00
#
_symmetry.space_group_name_H-M   'P 1'
#
loop_
_entity.id
_entity.type
_entity.pdbx_description
1 polymer ?
#
loop_
_entity_poly.entity_id
_entity_poly.type
_entity_poly.pdbx_seq_one_letter_code
_entity_poly.pdbx_strand_id
1 'polypeptide(L)'
;MKYIVPGATVTIPSAVKEVEYDAGLHADNLIIEDGAHTFRTYSIGCGNKSLTIPGSVQFSYWSLAASKLVELIIKQATDEFITPNLGEAFCPISYNINRVICEYTRPPQVHKSAFDIEKANDDPLYPYDNPDDPHGDDYNPTMCDRATLYVPRAAIEAYKADPVWGQFERIRAIEDGIPNAASSFLCLPTYTVGNLRYALNETARDSYNASIYKYAGAIVVPNNDKEVKYSGKITVPEKVSINGTEYPVFGFMWLSEYSENESSDLEITLPEGLKVIGFNRNYGGSHNTIKAINIPKTVEYIGAMKYVVPGDTVTLPGTIKVVSAAAGIEAEKLVIEDGAQVLGTQILGKTLITCHNKELTIPGSVQLGMLAIDARELESLKITKSKINGASPYLGSLICPNSPSIKKITCEYTVPPETSGGAFGLYHGYDMYERATLYVPEEAIEAYKTAPEWKNFKNILPIEDGVNDVAADDAQVVATEYHDLYGRRLEAPAERSITIRTDVYSDGTRRCTKVLH
;
A
#
# COMPACT_ATOMS: atom_id res chain seq x y z
N MET A 1 10.89 -30.04 25.44
CA MET A 1 10.63 -29.18 26.65
C MET A 1 10.38 -27.78 26.10
N LYS A 2 9.18 -27.25 26.22
CA LYS A 2 8.94 -25.86 25.79
C LYS A 2 9.38 -24.94 26.92
N TYR A 3 10.52 -24.31 26.75
CA TYR A 3 11.08 -23.39 27.73
C TYR A 3 10.89 -21.95 27.21
N ILE A 4 9.89 -21.28 27.71
CA ILE A 4 9.64 -19.87 27.42
C ILE A 4 10.03 -19.07 28.68
N VAL A 5 11.03 -18.22 28.55
CA VAL A 5 11.46 -17.30 29.63
C VAL A 5 11.29 -15.88 29.13
N PRO A 6 10.10 -15.26 29.31
CA PRO A 6 9.86 -13.88 28.92
C PRO A 6 10.84 -12.93 29.66
N GLY A 7 11.43 -12.01 28.95
CA GLY A 7 12.37 -11.01 29.51
C GLY A 7 13.77 -11.53 29.82
N ALA A 8 14.11 -12.77 29.45
CA ALA A 8 15.39 -13.38 29.81
C ALA A 8 16.40 -13.38 28.67
N THR A 9 17.66 -13.18 29.04
CA THR A 9 18.81 -13.55 28.22
C THR A 9 19.10 -15.02 28.43
N VAL A 10 19.12 -15.77 27.31
CA VAL A 10 19.50 -17.19 27.30
C VAL A 10 20.82 -17.34 26.55
N THR A 11 21.80 -17.93 27.21
CA THR A 11 23.09 -18.26 26.61
C THR A 11 23.12 -19.75 26.28
N ILE A 12 23.42 -20.09 25.03
CA ILE A 12 23.75 -21.46 24.62
C ILE A 12 25.26 -21.64 24.80
N PRO A 13 25.70 -22.39 25.81
CA PRO A 13 27.12 -22.56 26.11
C PRO A 13 27.84 -23.34 25.01
N SER A 14 29.13 -23.11 24.85
CA SER A 14 30.02 -23.81 23.91
C SER A 14 30.04 -25.34 24.06
N ALA A 15 29.70 -25.83 25.25
CA ALA A 15 29.59 -27.25 25.56
C ALA A 15 28.35 -27.94 24.96
N VAL A 16 27.31 -27.19 24.55
CA VAL A 16 26.12 -27.73 23.91
C VAL A 16 26.47 -28.21 22.52
N LYS A 17 26.27 -29.50 22.25
CA LYS A 17 26.56 -30.08 20.94
C LYS A 17 25.37 -30.08 20.00
N GLU A 18 24.17 -30.12 20.54
CA GLU A 18 22.94 -30.18 19.76
C GLU A 18 21.78 -29.60 20.53
N VAL A 19 20.93 -28.83 19.81
CA VAL A 19 19.61 -28.40 20.26
C VAL A 19 18.60 -29.11 19.37
N GLU A 20 17.89 -30.02 19.98
CA GLU A 20 17.00 -30.97 19.31
C GLU A 20 15.78 -30.32 18.65
N TYR A 21 15.15 -31.08 17.75
CA TYR A 21 13.90 -30.75 17.09
C TYR A 21 12.83 -30.33 18.11
N ASP A 22 12.11 -29.25 17.83
CA ASP A 22 11.02 -28.70 18.68
C ASP A 22 11.44 -28.55 20.16
N ALA A 23 12.70 -28.19 20.40
CA ALA A 23 13.16 -27.89 21.76
C ALA A 23 12.35 -26.74 22.39
N GLY A 24 11.77 -25.89 21.54
CA GLY A 24 10.84 -24.83 21.96
C GLY A 24 11.50 -23.82 22.88
N LEU A 25 12.80 -23.61 22.72
CA LEU A 25 13.52 -22.56 23.43
C LEU A 25 13.11 -21.20 22.87
N HIS A 26 12.64 -20.32 23.74
CA HIS A 26 12.33 -18.95 23.37
C HIS A 26 12.95 -17.97 24.36
N ALA A 27 13.69 -16.97 23.85
CA ALA A 27 14.38 -15.96 24.64
C ALA A 27 14.16 -14.57 24.05
N ASP A 28 14.07 -13.53 24.91
CA ASP A 28 14.07 -12.15 24.41
C ASP A 28 15.44 -11.75 23.87
N ASN A 29 16.51 -12.30 24.46
CA ASN A 29 17.88 -12.11 23.99
C ASN A 29 18.62 -13.45 24.01
N LEU A 30 18.97 -13.95 22.84
CA LEU A 30 19.74 -15.18 22.64
C LEU A 30 21.22 -14.86 22.44
N ILE A 31 22.07 -15.56 23.14
CA ILE A 31 23.52 -15.53 22.97
C ILE A 31 23.96 -16.96 22.62
N ILE A 32 24.74 -17.11 21.56
CA ILE A 32 25.30 -18.40 21.15
C ILE A 32 26.82 -18.28 21.29
N GLU A 33 27.42 -19.08 22.21
CA GLU A 33 28.86 -19.14 22.36
C GLU A 33 29.51 -19.93 21.22
N ASP A 34 30.73 -19.57 20.86
CA ASP A 34 31.53 -20.31 19.88
C ASP A 34 31.78 -21.74 20.39
N GLY A 35 31.59 -22.74 19.51
CA GLY A 35 31.61 -24.17 19.85
C GLY A 35 30.23 -24.79 20.08
N ALA A 36 29.14 -24.00 20.08
CA ALA A 36 27.77 -24.53 20.02
C ALA A 36 27.47 -24.96 18.58
N HIS A 37 27.07 -26.23 18.37
CA HIS A 37 27.19 -26.80 17.04
C HIS A 37 25.87 -26.91 16.26
N THR A 38 24.94 -27.76 16.66
CA THR A 38 23.82 -28.11 15.80
C THR A 38 22.50 -27.65 16.35
N PHE A 39 21.75 -26.88 15.53
CA PHE A 39 20.38 -26.47 15.81
C PHE A 39 19.44 -27.17 14.84
N ARG A 40 18.58 -28.03 15.35
CA ARG A 40 17.58 -28.77 14.58
C ARG A 40 16.38 -27.88 14.22
N THR A 41 15.53 -28.37 13.35
CA THR A 41 14.31 -27.69 12.91
C THR A 41 13.44 -27.26 14.10
N TYR A 42 12.89 -26.05 14.06
CA TYR A 42 12.05 -25.45 15.11
C TYR A 42 12.67 -25.43 16.51
N SER A 43 13.97 -25.36 16.61
CA SER A 43 14.65 -25.50 17.90
C SER A 43 14.66 -24.25 18.76
N ILE A 44 14.79 -23.06 18.14
CA ILE A 44 15.00 -21.80 18.86
C ILE A 44 14.14 -20.67 18.30
N GLY A 45 13.56 -19.88 19.23
CA GLY A 45 12.99 -18.55 18.96
C GLY A 45 13.71 -17.46 19.76
N CYS A 46 13.88 -16.29 19.16
CA CYS A 46 14.48 -15.15 19.87
C CYS A 46 13.89 -13.78 19.49
N GLY A 47 13.98 -12.83 20.45
CA GLY A 47 13.58 -11.45 20.28
C GLY A 47 14.71 -10.50 19.87
N ASN A 48 15.87 -11.02 19.52
CA ASN A 48 17.05 -10.21 19.18
C ASN A 48 16.79 -9.28 18.00
N LYS A 49 17.20 -8.03 18.13
CA LYS A 49 17.32 -7.10 16.99
C LYS A 49 18.66 -7.29 16.26
N SER A 50 19.71 -7.66 16.97
CA SER A 50 21.02 -8.04 16.43
C SER A 50 21.41 -9.39 17.00
N LEU A 51 21.73 -10.34 16.16
CA LEU A 51 22.15 -11.67 16.55
C LEU A 51 23.50 -11.99 15.94
N THR A 52 24.44 -12.39 16.80
CA THR A 52 25.72 -12.92 16.39
C THR A 52 25.68 -14.44 16.42
N ILE A 53 26.03 -15.06 15.30
CA ILE A 53 26.21 -16.52 15.19
C ILE A 53 27.71 -16.81 14.99
N PRO A 54 28.29 -17.66 15.82
CA PRO A 54 29.66 -18.10 15.63
C PRO A 54 29.79 -19.04 14.42
N GLY A 55 30.94 -19.06 13.81
CA GLY A 55 31.21 -19.89 12.64
C GLY A 55 31.17 -21.38 12.87
N SER A 56 31.15 -21.82 14.11
CA SER A 56 31.02 -23.23 14.49
C SER A 56 29.57 -23.76 14.42
N VAL A 57 28.59 -22.89 14.15
CA VAL A 57 27.16 -23.25 14.20
C VAL A 57 26.67 -23.92 12.93
N GLN A 58 25.85 -24.96 13.12
CA GLN A 58 25.19 -25.71 12.08
C GLN A 58 23.68 -25.53 12.25
N PHE A 59 23.01 -24.75 11.41
CA PHE A 59 21.57 -24.59 11.40
C PHE A 59 20.93 -25.53 10.39
N SER A 60 19.90 -26.25 10.82
CA SER A 60 19.04 -27.06 9.95
C SER A 60 17.91 -26.21 9.33
N TYR A 61 17.02 -26.85 8.59
CA TYR A 61 15.81 -26.22 8.06
C TYR A 61 14.98 -25.59 9.19
N TRP A 62 14.55 -24.33 9.03
CA TRP A 62 13.67 -23.60 9.97
C TRP A 62 14.12 -23.67 11.44
N SER A 63 15.39 -23.58 11.70
CA SER A 63 15.92 -23.79 13.05
C SER A 63 15.84 -22.58 13.97
N LEU A 64 15.76 -21.36 13.41
CA LEU A 64 15.77 -20.11 14.14
C LEU A 64 14.54 -19.24 13.81
N ALA A 65 13.75 -18.89 14.79
CA ALA A 65 12.62 -17.97 14.66
C ALA A 65 12.99 -16.59 15.28
N ALA A 66 13.24 -15.58 14.44
CA ALA A 66 13.72 -14.26 14.88
C ALA A 66 13.01 -13.10 14.16
N SER A 67 11.72 -12.90 14.45
CA SER A 67 10.87 -11.90 13.78
C SER A 67 11.30 -10.44 14.00
N LYS A 68 12.06 -10.15 15.07
CA LYS A 68 12.58 -8.81 15.36
C LYS A 68 13.99 -8.57 14.83
N LEU A 69 14.58 -9.57 14.15
CA LEU A 69 15.97 -9.51 13.68
C LEU A 69 16.15 -8.45 12.60
N VAL A 70 17.04 -7.51 12.87
CA VAL A 70 17.44 -6.42 11.97
C VAL A 70 18.85 -6.65 11.42
N GLU A 71 19.69 -7.28 12.23
CA GLU A 71 21.09 -7.52 11.92
C GLU A 71 21.50 -8.95 12.28
N LEU A 72 22.09 -9.64 11.31
CA LEU A 72 22.73 -10.94 11.49
C LEU A 72 24.23 -10.80 11.32
N ILE A 73 25.00 -11.20 12.32
CA ILE A 73 26.45 -11.19 12.28
C ILE A 73 26.97 -12.63 12.28
N ILE A 74 27.65 -13.02 11.23
CA ILE A 74 28.29 -14.33 11.07
C ILE A 74 29.78 -14.14 11.31
N LYS A 75 30.20 -14.50 12.51
CA LYS A 75 31.61 -14.39 12.91
C LYS A 75 32.45 -15.52 12.37
N GLN A 76 33.67 -15.20 11.97
CA GLN A 76 34.62 -16.23 11.64
C GLN A 76 34.91 -17.10 12.88
N ALA A 77 34.92 -18.42 12.72
CA ALA A 77 35.28 -19.35 13.78
C ALA A 77 36.77 -19.17 14.18
N THR A 78 37.08 -19.52 15.41
CA THR A 78 38.48 -19.50 15.89
C THR A 78 39.38 -20.42 15.06
N ASP A 79 38.81 -21.54 14.58
CA ASP A 79 39.45 -22.41 13.57
C ASP A 79 38.96 -21.97 12.18
N GLU A 80 39.87 -21.45 11.35
CA GLU A 80 39.56 -20.93 10.01
C GLU A 80 39.00 -21.97 9.03
N PHE A 81 39.19 -23.25 9.31
CA PHE A 81 38.62 -24.36 8.52
C PHE A 81 37.19 -24.69 8.88
N ILE A 82 36.69 -24.17 10.00
CA ILE A 82 35.30 -24.35 10.41
C ILE A 82 34.47 -23.20 9.82
N THR A 83 33.45 -23.56 9.05
CA THR A 83 32.49 -22.61 8.48
C THR A 83 31.08 -22.93 8.95
N PRO A 84 30.22 -21.92 9.12
CA PRO A 84 28.85 -22.18 9.50
C PRO A 84 28.13 -22.92 8.38
N ASN A 85 27.21 -23.80 8.74
CA ASN A 85 26.26 -24.35 7.81
C ASN A 85 24.89 -23.72 8.07
N LEU A 86 24.38 -23.05 7.05
CA LEU A 86 23.02 -22.47 7.08
C LEU A 86 22.12 -23.34 6.22
N GLY A 87 21.22 -24.07 6.86
CA GLY A 87 20.24 -24.93 6.19
C GLY A 87 19.20 -24.13 5.42
N GLU A 88 18.31 -24.83 4.74
CA GLU A 88 17.21 -24.25 4.00
C GLU A 88 16.34 -23.37 4.90
N ALA A 89 16.09 -22.12 4.50
CA ALA A 89 15.32 -21.14 5.25
C ALA A 89 15.63 -21.20 6.76
N PHE A 90 16.91 -21.15 7.14
CA PHE A 90 17.31 -21.35 8.55
C PHE A 90 16.66 -20.36 9.53
N CYS A 91 16.31 -19.16 9.04
CA CYS A 91 15.65 -18.11 9.81
C CYS A 91 14.43 -17.52 9.05
N PRO A 92 13.34 -18.28 8.88
CA PRO A 92 12.28 -18.01 7.92
C PRO A 92 11.43 -16.78 8.24
N ILE A 93 11.35 -16.35 9.51
CA ILE A 93 10.53 -15.21 9.93
C ILE A 93 11.33 -13.94 10.22
N SER A 94 12.47 -13.76 9.56
CA SER A 94 13.34 -12.59 9.73
C SER A 94 12.97 -11.43 8.78
N TYR A 95 11.70 -11.04 8.79
CA TYR A 95 11.16 -10.01 7.87
C TYR A 95 11.79 -8.63 8.01
N ASN A 96 12.38 -8.35 9.17
CA ASN A 96 12.99 -7.05 9.49
C ASN A 96 14.49 -7.00 9.19
N ILE A 97 15.06 -8.08 8.66
CA ILE A 97 16.49 -8.15 8.36
C ILE A 97 16.88 -7.07 7.34
N ASN A 98 17.89 -6.28 7.65
CA ASN A 98 18.41 -5.26 6.73
C ASN A 98 19.94 -5.28 6.60
N ARG A 99 20.61 -6.07 7.43
CA ARG A 99 22.05 -6.28 7.36
C ARG A 99 22.40 -7.73 7.65
N VAL A 100 23.26 -8.25 6.81
CA VAL A 100 24.00 -9.48 7.05
C VAL A 100 25.49 -9.14 7.01
N ILE A 101 26.20 -9.36 8.08
CA ILE A 101 27.63 -9.15 8.19
C ILE A 101 28.30 -10.52 8.23
N CYS A 102 29.16 -10.81 7.28
CA CYS A 102 29.91 -12.07 7.24
C CYS A 102 31.40 -11.80 7.25
N GLU A 103 32.08 -12.20 8.33
CA GLU A 103 33.49 -11.89 8.54
C GLU A 103 34.45 -12.81 7.75
N TYR A 104 33.93 -13.81 7.04
CA TYR A 104 34.74 -14.74 6.26
C TYR A 104 35.30 -14.10 4.99
N THR A 105 36.57 -14.37 4.72
CA THR A 105 37.26 -13.92 3.49
C THR A 105 36.91 -14.77 2.27
N ARG A 106 36.25 -15.90 2.46
CA ARG A 106 35.66 -16.75 1.42
C ARG A 106 34.23 -17.08 1.80
N PRO A 107 33.30 -17.06 0.83
CA PRO A 107 31.91 -17.40 1.11
C PRO A 107 31.81 -18.78 1.78
N PRO A 108 31.19 -18.89 2.97
CA PRO A 108 30.85 -20.19 3.56
C PRO A 108 29.90 -20.96 2.65
N GLN A 109 30.02 -22.29 2.62
CA GLN A 109 29.04 -23.13 1.95
C GLN A 109 27.74 -23.17 2.74
N VAL A 110 26.65 -22.82 2.09
CA VAL A 110 25.32 -22.79 2.68
C VAL A 110 24.32 -23.49 1.74
N HIS A 111 23.12 -23.83 2.24
CA HIS A 111 22.07 -24.38 1.38
C HIS A 111 21.64 -23.34 0.34
N LYS A 112 21.28 -23.79 -0.86
CA LYS A 112 20.85 -22.88 -1.96
C LYS A 112 19.71 -21.94 -1.58
N SER A 113 18.84 -22.36 -0.67
CA SER A 113 17.69 -21.62 -0.13
C SER A 113 17.93 -21.20 1.33
N ALA A 114 19.17 -21.00 1.76
CA ALA A 114 19.47 -20.66 3.15
C ALA A 114 18.83 -19.33 3.58
N PHE A 115 18.76 -18.38 2.67
CA PHE A 115 18.27 -17.02 2.91
C PHE A 115 16.79 -16.83 2.56
N ASP A 116 16.05 -17.91 2.25
CA ASP A 116 14.61 -17.83 2.01
C ASP A 116 13.87 -17.43 3.29
N ILE A 117 12.85 -16.60 3.15
CA ILE A 117 11.99 -16.14 4.22
C ILE A 117 10.57 -16.61 3.90
N GLU A 118 9.83 -17.05 4.91
CA GLU A 118 8.41 -17.37 4.76
C GLU A 118 7.62 -16.13 4.34
N LYS A 119 6.66 -16.30 3.41
CA LYS A 119 5.76 -15.23 3.02
C LYS A 119 4.81 -14.91 4.19
N ALA A 120 4.94 -13.76 4.81
CA ALA A 120 4.02 -13.34 5.85
C ALA A 120 2.80 -12.66 5.22
N ASN A 121 1.60 -13.00 5.70
CA ASN A 121 0.36 -12.33 5.28
C ASN A 121 0.37 -10.80 5.53
N ASP A 122 1.29 -10.33 6.37
CA ASP A 122 1.40 -8.94 6.81
C ASP A 122 2.75 -8.30 6.44
N ASP A 123 3.49 -8.86 5.49
CA ASP A 123 4.79 -8.34 5.10
C ASP A 123 4.65 -6.99 4.38
N PRO A 124 5.19 -5.88 4.94
CA PRO A 124 5.03 -4.56 4.34
C PRO A 124 5.76 -4.39 3.01
N LEU A 125 6.75 -5.23 2.73
CA LEU A 125 7.49 -5.23 1.47
C LEU A 125 6.79 -6.04 0.38
N TYR A 126 5.85 -6.91 0.78
CA TYR A 126 5.14 -7.83 -0.10
C TYR A 126 3.63 -7.74 0.20
N PRO A 127 2.97 -6.63 -0.17
CA PRO A 127 1.52 -6.57 -0.04
C PRO A 127 0.89 -7.72 -0.84
N TYR A 128 0.02 -8.48 -0.21
CA TYR A 128 -0.66 -9.66 -0.75
C TYR A 128 -1.42 -9.39 -2.07
N ASP A 129 -1.69 -8.12 -2.35
CA ASP A 129 -2.46 -7.63 -3.48
C ASP A 129 -1.63 -6.73 -4.41
N ASN A 130 -0.38 -7.09 -4.73
CA ASN A 130 0.35 -6.35 -5.76
C ASN A 130 -0.11 -6.85 -7.15
N PRO A 131 -0.97 -6.10 -7.87
CA PRO A 131 -1.43 -6.49 -9.21
C PRO A 131 -0.32 -6.45 -10.26
N ASP A 132 0.81 -5.80 -9.95
CA ASP A 132 2.01 -5.74 -10.78
C ASP A 132 2.99 -6.89 -10.48
N ASP A 133 2.61 -7.85 -9.60
CA ASP A 133 3.43 -9.02 -9.34
C ASP A 133 3.24 -10.06 -10.47
N PRO A 134 4.16 -10.16 -11.43
CA PRO A 134 4.04 -11.11 -12.52
C PRO A 134 4.25 -12.56 -12.07
N HIS A 135 4.64 -12.79 -10.83
CA HIS A 135 4.91 -14.11 -10.28
C HIS A 135 3.80 -14.61 -9.34
N GLY A 136 2.86 -13.76 -8.95
CA GLY A 136 1.71 -14.12 -8.11
C GLY A 136 2.10 -14.81 -6.81
N ASP A 137 1.44 -15.93 -6.49
CA ASP A 137 1.66 -16.71 -5.26
C ASP A 137 2.98 -17.50 -5.24
N ASP A 138 3.72 -17.57 -6.35
CA ASP A 138 4.92 -18.40 -6.47
C ASP A 138 6.22 -17.71 -5.99
N TYR A 139 6.17 -16.42 -5.67
CA TYR A 139 7.35 -15.70 -5.20
C TYR A 139 7.57 -15.86 -3.69
N ASN A 140 8.74 -16.36 -3.33
CA ASN A 140 9.21 -16.42 -1.95
C ASN A 140 10.25 -15.32 -1.70
N PRO A 141 9.97 -14.38 -0.76
CA PRO A 141 10.93 -13.35 -0.39
C PRO A 141 12.21 -13.95 0.19
N THR A 142 13.32 -13.24 0.02
CA THR A 142 14.62 -13.68 0.56
C THR A 142 15.27 -12.59 1.41
N MET A 143 16.19 -12.98 2.30
CA MET A 143 17.06 -12.00 2.98
C MET A 143 17.91 -11.22 1.98
N CYS A 144 18.22 -11.80 0.81
CA CYS A 144 19.06 -11.20 -0.22
C CYS A 144 18.43 -9.93 -0.81
N ASP A 145 17.10 -9.92 -0.94
CA ASP A 145 16.35 -8.76 -1.44
C ASP A 145 16.31 -7.62 -0.41
N ARG A 146 16.30 -7.98 0.87
CA ARG A 146 16.07 -7.06 2.00
C ARG A 146 17.33 -6.49 2.58
N ALA A 147 18.35 -7.32 2.76
CA ALA A 147 19.55 -6.96 3.48
C ALA A 147 20.69 -6.48 2.58
N THR A 148 21.54 -5.63 3.12
CA THR A 148 22.88 -5.40 2.58
C THR A 148 23.84 -6.40 3.21
N LEU A 149 24.56 -7.13 2.39
CA LEU A 149 25.62 -8.02 2.83
C LEU A 149 26.92 -7.22 2.98
N TYR A 150 27.52 -7.27 4.16
CA TYR A 150 28.82 -6.68 4.46
C TYR A 150 29.84 -7.77 4.63
N VAL A 151 30.92 -7.70 3.85
CA VAL A 151 32.00 -8.69 3.83
C VAL A 151 33.36 -7.98 3.83
N PRO A 152 34.47 -8.63 4.19
CA PRO A 152 35.80 -8.04 4.02
C PRO A 152 36.02 -7.57 2.58
N ARG A 153 36.61 -6.38 2.40
CA ARG A 153 36.81 -5.77 1.08
C ARG A 153 37.45 -6.72 0.07
N ALA A 154 38.46 -7.46 0.52
CA ALA A 154 39.18 -8.42 -0.33
C ALA A 154 38.30 -9.60 -0.79
N ALA A 155 37.14 -9.83 -0.13
CA ALA A 155 36.23 -10.95 -0.41
C ALA A 155 35.08 -10.59 -1.35
N ILE A 156 34.84 -9.31 -1.63
CA ILE A 156 33.62 -8.85 -2.36
C ILE A 156 33.43 -9.62 -3.67
N GLU A 157 34.47 -9.75 -4.48
CA GLU A 157 34.34 -10.42 -5.79
C GLU A 157 34.07 -11.93 -5.66
N ALA A 158 34.61 -12.56 -4.60
CA ALA A 158 34.32 -13.96 -4.31
C ALA A 158 32.86 -14.17 -3.91
N TYR A 159 32.30 -13.25 -3.09
CA TYR A 159 30.89 -13.31 -2.70
C TYR A 159 29.93 -13.02 -3.87
N LYS A 160 30.26 -12.06 -4.74
CA LYS A 160 29.49 -11.80 -5.96
C LYS A 160 29.48 -12.98 -6.93
N ALA A 161 30.56 -13.75 -6.97
CA ALA A 161 30.67 -14.92 -7.85
C ALA A 161 30.02 -16.18 -7.26
N ASP A 162 29.69 -16.18 -5.98
CA ASP A 162 29.06 -17.33 -5.31
C ASP A 162 27.58 -17.44 -5.71
N PRO A 163 27.06 -18.65 -6.03
CA PRO A 163 25.69 -18.81 -6.51
C PRO A 163 24.61 -18.50 -5.49
N VAL A 164 24.91 -18.51 -4.19
CA VAL A 164 23.96 -18.21 -3.11
C VAL A 164 24.20 -16.82 -2.55
N TRP A 165 25.41 -16.51 -2.12
CA TRP A 165 25.77 -15.20 -1.57
C TRP A 165 25.70 -14.09 -2.62
N GLY A 166 25.96 -14.40 -3.89
CA GLY A 166 25.87 -13.45 -4.99
C GLY A 166 24.43 -13.00 -5.31
N GLN A 167 23.42 -13.62 -4.71
CA GLN A 167 22.03 -13.20 -4.81
C GLN A 167 21.74 -11.93 -3.99
N PHE A 168 22.58 -11.60 -3.01
CA PHE A 168 22.44 -10.32 -2.32
C PHE A 168 22.59 -9.16 -3.30
N GLU A 169 21.54 -8.39 -3.49
CA GLU A 169 21.53 -7.24 -4.40
C GLU A 169 22.59 -6.18 -4.02
N ARG A 170 22.99 -6.14 -2.74
CA ARG A 170 23.90 -5.16 -2.18
C ARG A 170 25.01 -5.86 -1.40
N ILE A 171 26.22 -5.84 -1.94
CA ILE A 171 27.41 -6.35 -1.26
C ILE A 171 28.39 -5.18 -1.08
N ARG A 172 28.79 -4.90 0.17
CA ARG A 172 29.67 -3.79 0.55
C ARG A 172 30.82 -4.27 1.43
N ALA A 173 31.86 -3.46 1.48
CA ALA A 173 32.98 -3.73 2.37
C ALA A 173 32.64 -3.35 3.82
N ILE A 174 33.04 -4.20 4.78
CA ILE A 174 32.96 -3.90 6.22
C ILE A 174 33.79 -2.65 6.53
N GLU A 175 34.95 -2.49 5.88
CA GLU A 175 35.89 -1.41 6.09
C GLU A 175 35.37 -0.03 5.65
N ASP A 176 34.32 0.03 4.81
CA ASP A 176 33.67 1.29 4.44
C ASP A 176 32.80 1.86 5.56
N GLY A 177 32.67 1.11 6.66
CA GLY A 177 31.78 1.39 7.76
C GLY A 177 30.38 0.82 7.53
N ILE A 178 29.78 0.34 8.61
CA ILE A 178 28.41 -0.19 8.62
C ILE A 178 27.52 0.91 9.19
N PRO A 179 26.60 1.49 8.40
CA PRO A 179 25.67 2.51 8.88
C PRO A 179 24.87 2.02 10.09
N ASN A 180 24.43 2.92 10.96
CA ASN A 180 23.52 2.56 12.05
C ASN A 180 22.29 1.83 11.51
N ALA A 181 21.72 0.93 12.33
CA ALA A 181 20.57 0.13 11.93
C ALA A 181 19.50 1.03 11.30
N ALA A 182 19.15 0.73 10.07
CA ALA A 182 18.03 1.34 9.42
C ALA A 182 16.73 1.09 10.22
N SER A 183 15.69 1.86 9.95
CA SER A 183 14.34 1.53 10.44
C SER A 183 14.01 0.09 10.05
N SER A 184 13.33 -0.62 10.93
CA SER A 184 12.93 -2.02 10.72
C SER A 184 12.03 -2.25 9.49
N PHE A 185 11.64 -1.19 8.77
CA PHE A 185 10.70 -1.24 7.65
C PHE A 185 11.31 -1.19 6.27
N LEU A 186 12.48 -0.55 6.20
CA LEU A 186 13.16 -0.36 4.94
C LEU A 186 14.60 -0.83 5.13
N CYS A 187 15.02 -1.79 4.35
CA CYS A 187 16.40 -2.23 4.32
C CYS A 187 17.33 -1.13 3.75
N LEU A 188 17.14 0.11 4.19
CA LEU A 188 17.82 1.30 3.68
C LEU A 188 18.51 2.04 4.82
N PRO A 189 19.68 2.66 4.57
CA PRO A 189 20.34 3.51 5.54
C PRO A 189 19.47 4.71 5.89
N THR A 190 19.45 5.12 7.18
CA THR A 190 18.65 6.23 7.65
C THR A 190 19.49 7.39 8.15
N TYR A 191 18.99 8.60 7.95
CA TYR A 191 19.63 9.87 8.29
C TYR A 191 18.60 10.80 8.90
N THR A 192 18.99 11.57 9.92
CA THR A 192 18.15 12.63 10.49
C THR A 192 18.62 13.97 9.96
N VAL A 193 17.71 14.70 9.33
CA VAL A 193 17.96 16.06 8.83
C VAL A 193 16.85 16.98 9.37
N GLY A 194 17.26 17.95 10.17
CA GLY A 194 16.30 18.75 10.95
C GLY A 194 15.54 17.88 11.96
N ASN A 195 14.23 17.94 11.92
CA ASN A 195 13.33 17.14 12.75
C ASN A 195 12.76 15.90 12.04
N LEU A 196 13.14 15.66 10.78
CA LEU A 196 12.66 14.52 10.01
C LEU A 196 13.76 13.46 9.86
N ARG A 197 13.34 12.21 9.87
CA ARG A 197 14.20 11.06 9.61
C ARG A 197 13.92 10.53 8.21
N TYR A 198 14.97 10.23 7.47
CA TYR A 198 14.89 9.77 6.09
C TYR A 198 15.59 8.43 5.93
N ALA A 199 15.00 7.55 5.13
CA ALA A 199 15.71 6.40 4.57
C ALA A 199 16.13 6.75 3.13
N LEU A 200 17.34 6.36 2.74
CA LEU A 200 17.92 6.70 1.44
C LEU A 200 18.02 5.50 0.53
N ASN A 201 17.32 5.53 -0.59
CA ASN A 201 17.45 4.62 -1.71
C ASN A 201 18.29 5.28 -2.81
N GLU A 202 19.58 5.03 -2.85
CA GLU A 202 20.48 5.70 -3.79
C GLU A 202 20.25 5.30 -5.25
N THR A 203 19.71 4.11 -5.49
CA THR A 203 19.56 3.56 -6.85
C THR A 203 18.16 2.98 -7.01
N ALA A 204 17.44 3.47 -8.01
CA ALA A 204 16.16 2.87 -8.43
C ALA A 204 16.40 1.45 -8.95
N ARG A 205 15.50 0.55 -8.62
CA ARG A 205 15.55 -0.85 -9.04
C ARG A 205 14.18 -1.30 -9.49
N ASP A 206 14.15 -2.12 -10.52
CA ASP A 206 12.98 -2.96 -10.77
C ASP A 206 12.97 -4.09 -9.73
N SER A 207 12.47 -3.74 -8.56
CA SER A 207 12.17 -4.73 -7.54
C SER A 207 10.72 -5.14 -7.72
N TYR A 208 10.49 -6.40 -7.98
CA TYR A 208 9.14 -6.97 -8.11
C TYR A 208 8.32 -6.79 -6.83
N ASN A 209 8.95 -6.43 -5.72
CA ASN A 209 8.41 -6.67 -4.40
C ASN A 209 8.16 -5.44 -3.55
N ALA A 210 8.62 -4.27 -3.94
CA ALA A 210 8.27 -3.06 -3.20
C ALA A 210 8.34 -1.83 -4.09
N SER A 211 7.21 -1.18 -4.27
CA SER A 211 7.09 0.07 -5.03
C SER A 211 8.09 1.15 -4.61
N ILE A 212 8.55 1.13 -3.35
CA ILE A 212 9.54 2.08 -2.85
C ILE A 212 10.92 1.95 -3.50
N TYR A 213 11.32 0.74 -3.90
CA TYR A 213 12.63 0.56 -4.54
C TYR A 213 12.65 1.00 -6.00
N LYS A 214 11.50 1.21 -6.63
CA LYS A 214 11.38 1.76 -7.99
C LYS A 214 11.86 3.21 -8.11
N TYR A 215 12.04 3.91 -6.98
CA TYR A 215 12.42 5.33 -6.96
C TYR A 215 13.75 5.53 -6.25
N ALA A 216 14.68 6.25 -6.90
CA ALA A 216 15.88 6.75 -6.23
C ALA A 216 15.56 8.04 -5.47
N GLY A 217 16.13 8.20 -4.28
CA GLY A 217 15.95 9.37 -3.45
C GLY A 217 15.71 9.02 -1.98
N ALA A 218 15.11 9.94 -1.26
CA ALA A 218 14.82 9.82 0.16
C ALA A 218 13.33 9.58 0.41
N ILE A 219 13.02 8.80 1.42
CA ILE A 219 11.68 8.63 1.96
C ILE A 219 11.66 9.03 3.43
N VAL A 220 10.70 9.85 3.85
CA VAL A 220 10.49 10.16 5.26
C VAL A 220 10.02 8.91 5.98
N VAL A 221 10.73 8.52 7.03
CA VAL A 221 10.43 7.34 7.85
C VAL A 221 10.23 7.72 9.31
N PRO A 222 9.52 6.90 10.09
CA PRO A 222 9.23 7.20 11.48
C PRO A 222 10.50 7.47 12.30
N ASN A 223 10.45 8.53 13.10
CA ASN A 223 11.48 8.78 14.09
C ASN A 223 11.29 7.82 15.28
N ASN A 224 12.36 7.16 15.67
CA ASN A 224 12.39 6.20 16.77
C ASN A 224 12.88 6.81 18.11
N ASP A 225 13.06 8.12 18.17
CA ASP A 225 13.38 8.84 19.39
C ASP A 225 12.09 9.25 20.09
N LYS A 226 11.90 8.77 21.31
CA LYS A 226 10.72 9.06 22.15
C LYS A 226 10.62 10.52 22.59
N GLU A 227 11.73 11.25 22.58
CA GLU A 227 11.76 12.65 22.99
C GLU A 227 11.33 13.59 21.87
N VAL A 228 11.35 13.14 20.63
CA VAL A 228 10.95 13.96 19.47
C VAL A 228 9.42 13.97 19.36
N LYS A 229 8.83 15.15 19.51
CA LYS A 229 7.39 15.39 19.41
C LYS A 229 7.07 16.17 18.14
N TYR A 230 5.92 15.87 17.53
CA TYR A 230 5.42 16.53 16.33
C TYR A 230 4.08 17.20 16.61
N SER A 231 3.97 18.48 16.28
CA SER A 231 2.76 19.29 16.43
C SER A 231 2.71 20.42 15.41
N GLY A 232 1.54 20.99 15.15
CA GLY A 232 1.35 22.11 14.24
C GLY A 232 1.70 21.79 12.79
N LYS A 233 2.35 22.69 12.09
CA LYS A 233 2.63 22.57 10.65
C LYS A 233 3.96 21.91 10.37
N ILE A 234 3.93 20.79 9.65
CA ILE A 234 5.11 20.07 9.17
C ILE A 234 5.09 20.08 7.64
N THR A 235 6.14 20.63 7.05
CA THR A 235 6.33 20.60 5.60
C THR A 235 7.45 19.63 5.26
N VAL A 236 7.12 18.63 4.45
CA VAL A 236 8.11 17.70 3.88
C VAL A 236 8.75 18.40 2.68
N PRO A 237 10.09 18.55 2.62
CA PRO A 237 10.73 19.24 1.51
C PRO A 237 10.73 18.38 0.24
N GLU A 238 10.80 19.02 -0.93
CA GLU A 238 10.95 18.33 -2.22
C GLU A 238 12.28 17.58 -2.34
N LYS A 239 13.32 18.10 -1.68
CA LYS A 239 14.67 17.55 -1.65
C LYS A 239 15.27 17.64 -0.28
N VAL A 240 16.18 16.73 0.03
CA VAL A 240 16.95 16.73 1.27
C VAL A 240 18.44 16.58 0.98
N SER A 241 19.28 17.33 1.68
CA SER A 241 20.73 17.19 1.61
C SER A 241 21.21 16.18 2.66
N ILE A 242 21.81 15.08 2.20
CA ILE A 242 22.39 14.04 3.04
C ILE A 242 23.86 13.91 2.68
N ASN A 243 24.74 14.12 3.66
CA ASN A 243 26.20 14.08 3.47
C ASN A 243 26.70 14.97 2.31
N GLY A 244 26.07 16.14 2.12
CA GLY A 244 26.44 17.10 1.07
C GLY A 244 25.87 16.80 -0.32
N THR A 245 25.10 15.72 -0.48
CA THR A 245 24.43 15.36 -1.72
C THR A 245 22.93 15.61 -1.59
N GLU A 246 22.33 16.25 -2.59
CA GLU A 246 20.87 16.47 -2.65
C GLU A 246 20.15 15.27 -3.25
N TYR A 247 19.10 14.83 -2.58
CA TYR A 247 18.24 13.74 -3.01
C TYR A 247 16.77 14.21 -3.09
N PRO A 248 16.01 13.84 -4.13
CA PRO A 248 14.58 14.09 -4.16
C PRO A 248 13.88 13.30 -3.06
N VAL A 249 12.85 13.86 -2.44
CA VAL A 249 12.00 13.14 -1.49
C VAL A 249 10.85 12.52 -2.26
N PHE A 250 10.87 11.20 -2.44
CA PHE A 250 9.87 10.48 -3.22
C PHE A 250 8.78 9.81 -2.38
N GLY A 251 8.96 9.73 -1.06
CA GLY A 251 8.01 9.04 -0.22
C GLY A 251 7.88 9.61 1.19
N PHE A 252 6.74 9.33 1.79
CA PHE A 252 6.41 9.67 3.17
C PHE A 252 5.71 8.49 3.84
N MET A 253 6.23 8.04 4.99
CA MET A 253 5.58 7.03 5.83
C MET A 253 4.82 7.69 6.98
N TRP A 254 5.51 7.90 8.10
CA TRP A 254 5.00 8.52 9.31
C TRP A 254 6.06 9.45 9.89
N LEU A 255 5.68 10.27 10.88
CA LEU A 255 6.63 11.14 11.57
C LEU A 255 7.27 10.44 12.77
N SER A 256 6.54 9.62 13.53
CA SER A 256 7.04 8.97 14.73
C SER A 256 6.66 7.49 14.80
N GLU A 257 7.50 6.68 15.44
CA GLU A 257 7.17 5.30 15.84
C GLU A 257 6.17 5.27 17.03
N TYR A 258 5.98 6.39 17.70
CA TYR A 258 5.16 6.53 18.89
C TYR A 258 3.98 7.45 18.61
N SER A 259 2.76 6.92 18.67
CA SER A 259 1.55 7.69 18.40
C SER A 259 1.35 8.88 19.36
N GLU A 260 1.79 8.75 20.60
CA GLU A 260 1.77 9.82 21.59
C GLU A 260 2.72 10.99 21.30
N ASN A 261 3.60 10.82 20.33
CA ASN A 261 4.51 11.86 19.86
C ASN A 261 3.92 12.71 18.73
N GLU A 262 2.74 12.35 18.24
CA GLU A 262 2.02 13.08 17.19
C GLU A 262 0.78 13.73 17.79
N SER A 263 0.67 15.05 17.64
CA SER A 263 -0.48 15.82 18.13
C SER A 263 -1.62 15.83 17.12
N SER A 264 -2.86 15.93 17.60
CA SER A 264 -4.05 16.04 16.74
C SER A 264 -4.16 17.37 15.97
N ASP A 265 -3.31 18.35 16.27
CA ASP A 265 -3.24 19.63 15.53
C ASP A 265 -2.27 19.59 14.33
N LEU A 266 -1.68 18.44 14.04
CA LEU A 266 -0.75 18.27 12.92
C LEU A 266 -1.40 18.62 11.56
N GLU A 267 -0.73 19.49 10.83
CA GLU A 267 -1.00 19.81 9.43
C GLU A 267 0.25 19.42 8.62
N ILE A 268 0.15 18.35 7.82
CA ILE A 268 1.28 17.85 7.04
C ILE A 268 1.13 18.31 5.60
N THR A 269 2.16 18.97 5.07
CA THR A 269 2.23 19.33 3.66
C THR A 269 3.26 18.46 2.96
N LEU A 270 2.80 17.66 2.00
CA LEU A 270 3.61 16.80 1.16
C LEU A 270 3.91 17.49 -0.18
N PRO A 271 5.15 17.40 -0.69
CA PRO A 271 5.54 18.08 -1.93
C PRO A 271 5.01 17.36 -3.17
N GLU A 272 4.85 18.11 -4.26
CA GLU A 272 4.71 17.50 -5.58
C GLU A 272 6.01 16.77 -5.96
N GLY A 273 5.89 15.68 -6.73
CA GLY A 273 7.01 14.78 -6.98
C GLY A 273 7.03 13.55 -6.08
N LEU A 274 6.29 13.59 -4.95
CA LEU A 274 6.13 12.43 -4.07
C LEU A 274 5.40 11.30 -4.81
N LYS A 275 5.87 10.05 -4.62
CA LYS A 275 5.35 8.86 -5.30
C LYS A 275 4.62 7.90 -4.36
N VAL A 276 5.04 7.85 -3.10
CA VAL A 276 4.58 6.86 -2.12
C VAL A 276 4.15 7.55 -0.84
N ILE A 277 2.96 7.23 -0.35
CA ILE A 277 2.45 7.65 0.97
C ILE A 277 2.07 6.41 1.76
N GLY A 278 2.45 6.36 3.04
CA GLY A 278 2.01 5.37 4.02
C GLY A 278 2.35 3.95 3.60
N PHE A 279 3.47 3.42 4.03
CA PHE A 279 3.96 2.14 3.52
C PHE A 279 3.89 1.00 4.54
N ASN A 280 3.23 1.10 5.68
CA ASN A 280 3.33 0.00 6.64
C ASN A 280 2.05 -0.36 7.37
N ARG A 281 1.77 -1.68 7.37
CA ARG A 281 0.66 -2.35 8.03
C ARG A 281 0.82 -2.56 9.54
N ASN A 282 2.04 -2.67 10.03
CA ASN A 282 2.32 -3.30 11.33
C ASN A 282 2.36 -2.36 12.54
N TYR A 283 2.09 -1.06 12.37
CA TYR A 283 1.90 -0.20 13.52
C TYR A 283 0.46 -0.32 14.03
N GLY A 284 0.26 -1.25 14.96
CA GLY A 284 -0.99 -1.45 15.69
C GLY A 284 -1.36 -0.31 16.66
N GLY A 285 -0.69 0.84 16.58
CA GLY A 285 -1.06 2.05 17.25
C GLY A 285 -2.24 2.72 16.55
N SER A 286 -3.26 3.12 17.30
CA SER A 286 -4.22 4.11 16.84
C SER A 286 -3.44 5.40 16.64
N HIS A 287 -3.12 5.75 15.38
CA HIS A 287 -2.59 7.07 15.11
C HIS A 287 -3.67 8.10 15.41
N ASN A 288 -3.27 9.19 16.01
CA ASN A 288 -4.19 10.29 16.32
C ASN A 288 -4.72 10.86 15.00
N THR A 289 -5.97 11.28 15.04
CA THR A 289 -6.54 12.11 13.99
C THR A 289 -5.63 13.32 13.79
N ILE A 290 -5.10 13.48 12.58
CA ILE A 290 -4.36 14.69 12.23
C ILE A 290 -5.31 15.71 11.60
N LYS A 291 -4.96 16.98 11.71
CA LYS A 291 -5.82 18.07 11.24
C LYS A 291 -5.89 18.16 9.71
N ALA A 292 -4.77 17.96 9.03
CA ALA A 292 -4.71 18.00 7.57
C ALA A 292 -3.50 17.28 6.99
N ILE A 293 -3.68 16.65 5.82
CA ILE A 293 -2.62 16.14 4.96
C ILE A 293 -3.10 16.21 3.49
N ASN A 294 -2.24 16.65 2.58
CA ASN A 294 -2.57 16.63 1.15
C ASN A 294 -2.09 15.34 0.48
N ILE A 295 -2.75 14.96 -0.61
CA ILE A 295 -2.29 13.91 -1.52
C ILE A 295 -1.79 14.60 -2.79
N PRO A 296 -0.46 14.65 -3.03
CA PRO A 296 0.10 15.24 -4.25
C PRO A 296 -0.37 14.52 -5.51
N LYS A 297 -0.52 15.26 -6.61
CA LYS A 297 -1.00 14.73 -7.90
C LYS A 297 -0.04 13.71 -8.54
N THR A 298 1.16 13.60 -8.03
CA THR A 298 2.20 12.69 -8.53
C THR A 298 2.26 11.35 -7.80
N VAL A 299 1.41 11.17 -6.77
CA VAL A 299 1.39 9.96 -5.96
C VAL A 299 0.88 8.78 -6.78
N GLU A 300 1.58 7.67 -6.69
CA GLU A 300 1.28 6.42 -7.38
C GLU A 300 0.83 5.30 -6.42
N TYR A 301 1.30 5.33 -5.16
CA TYR A 301 1.01 4.29 -4.17
C TYR A 301 0.59 4.89 -2.84
N ILE A 302 -0.53 4.43 -2.30
CA ILE A 302 -1.01 4.78 -0.96
C ILE A 302 -1.11 3.48 -0.15
N GLY A 303 -0.28 3.37 0.88
CA GLY A 303 -0.32 2.29 1.86
C GLY A 303 -1.18 2.63 3.08
N ALA A 304 -0.84 2.06 4.24
CA ALA A 304 -1.54 2.32 5.48
C ALA A 304 -1.36 3.79 5.91
N MET A 305 -2.37 4.61 5.77
CA MET A 305 -2.35 6.00 6.18
C MET A 305 -2.96 6.22 7.56
N LYS A 306 -3.98 5.50 7.95
CA LYS A 306 -4.76 5.66 9.20
C LYS A 306 -5.03 7.12 9.63
N TYR A 307 -4.98 8.04 8.68
CA TYR A 307 -5.26 9.44 8.92
C TYR A 307 -6.72 9.73 8.61
N VAL A 308 -7.42 10.20 9.61
CA VAL A 308 -8.75 10.77 9.48
C VAL A 308 -8.56 12.26 9.24
N VAL A 309 -9.07 12.77 8.14
CA VAL A 309 -9.12 14.21 7.84
C VAL A 309 -10.58 14.61 7.79
N PRO A 310 -11.21 14.91 8.95
CA PRO A 310 -12.62 15.25 9.01
C PRO A 310 -12.89 16.56 8.27
N GLY A 311 -13.97 16.58 7.48
CA GLY A 311 -14.48 17.80 6.84
C GLY A 311 -13.83 18.17 5.51
N ASP A 312 -12.90 17.37 4.97
CA ASP A 312 -12.19 17.70 3.75
C ASP A 312 -12.57 16.83 2.55
N THR A 313 -12.36 17.40 1.36
CA THR A 313 -12.40 16.64 0.11
C THR A 313 -11.07 15.93 -0.09
N VAL A 314 -11.10 14.60 -0.17
CA VAL A 314 -9.95 13.78 -0.54
C VAL A 314 -10.04 13.43 -2.02
N THR A 315 -9.05 13.85 -2.80
CA THR A 315 -8.93 13.49 -4.21
C THR A 315 -7.86 12.42 -4.38
N LEU A 316 -8.24 11.28 -4.94
CA LEU A 316 -7.31 10.26 -5.43
C LEU A 316 -6.93 10.63 -6.87
N PRO A 317 -5.67 11.05 -7.11
CA PRO A 317 -5.26 11.49 -8.43
C PRO A 317 -5.22 10.34 -9.44
N GLY A 318 -5.38 10.66 -10.71
CA GLY A 318 -5.35 9.68 -11.81
C GLY A 318 -3.99 8.98 -11.99
N THR A 319 -2.96 9.41 -11.28
CA THR A 319 -1.64 8.75 -11.24
C THR A 319 -1.59 7.54 -10.31
N ILE A 320 -2.60 7.35 -9.44
CA ILE A 320 -2.65 6.23 -8.48
C ILE A 320 -2.65 4.90 -9.21
N LYS A 321 -1.68 4.07 -8.89
CA LYS A 321 -1.61 2.67 -9.31
C LYS A 321 -2.26 1.75 -8.28
N VAL A 322 -1.98 1.97 -7.00
CA VAL A 322 -2.52 1.14 -5.92
C VAL A 322 -2.85 1.98 -4.69
N VAL A 323 -4.05 1.78 -4.14
CA VAL A 323 -4.40 2.11 -2.75
C VAL A 323 -4.54 0.78 -2.00
N SER A 324 -3.67 0.53 -1.02
CA SER A 324 -3.66 -0.76 -0.32
C SER A 324 -4.82 -0.91 0.65
N ALA A 325 -5.16 -2.15 0.97
CA ALA A 325 -6.23 -2.53 1.89
C ALA A 325 -6.14 -1.92 3.31
N ALA A 326 -5.01 -1.37 3.68
CA ALA A 326 -4.80 -0.75 4.99
C ALA A 326 -4.76 0.79 4.95
N ALA A 327 -5.15 1.43 3.84
CA ALA A 327 -5.02 2.88 3.68
C ALA A 327 -5.76 3.67 4.76
N GLY A 328 -6.97 3.23 5.15
CA GLY A 328 -7.71 3.84 6.26
C GLY A 328 -8.01 5.33 6.03
N ILE A 329 -8.38 5.70 4.80
CA ILE A 329 -8.73 7.08 4.45
C ILE A 329 -10.16 7.35 4.92
N GLU A 330 -10.37 8.47 5.60
CA GLU A 330 -11.71 8.99 5.93
C GLU A 330 -11.85 10.41 5.36
N ALA A 331 -12.90 10.65 4.59
CA ALA A 331 -13.12 11.90 3.88
C ALA A 331 -14.57 12.36 3.98
N GLU A 332 -14.82 13.65 4.07
CA GLU A 332 -16.17 14.20 3.89
C GLU A 332 -16.62 13.96 2.45
N LYS A 333 -15.76 14.24 1.48
CA LYS A 333 -16.02 13.99 0.07
C LYS A 333 -14.84 13.28 -0.58
N LEU A 334 -15.09 12.12 -1.15
CA LEU A 334 -14.14 11.38 -1.97
C LEU A 334 -14.31 11.74 -3.45
N VAL A 335 -13.22 12.07 -4.11
CA VAL A 335 -13.13 12.25 -5.57
C VAL A 335 -12.08 11.28 -6.11
N ILE A 336 -12.43 10.48 -7.11
CA ILE A 336 -11.51 9.56 -7.78
C ILE A 336 -11.33 10.07 -9.20
N GLU A 337 -10.10 10.44 -9.56
CA GLU A 337 -9.80 10.88 -10.92
C GLU A 337 -9.65 9.69 -11.87
N ASP A 338 -10.04 9.89 -13.12
CA ASP A 338 -9.83 8.89 -14.18
C ASP A 338 -8.31 8.70 -14.43
N GLY A 339 -7.89 7.46 -14.47
CA GLY A 339 -6.47 7.05 -14.48
C GLY A 339 -6.05 6.33 -13.20
N ALA A 340 -6.74 6.55 -12.07
CA ALA A 340 -6.55 5.74 -10.87
C ALA A 340 -6.88 4.28 -11.18
N GLN A 341 -6.05 3.34 -10.70
CA GLN A 341 -6.16 1.93 -11.10
C GLN A 341 -6.74 1.07 -9.97
N VAL A 342 -5.96 0.59 -9.03
CA VAL A 342 -6.41 -0.39 -8.05
C VAL A 342 -6.75 0.24 -6.72
N LEU A 343 -8.00 0.08 -6.27
CA LEU A 343 -8.40 0.31 -4.90
C LEU A 343 -8.56 -1.06 -4.25
N GLY A 344 -7.57 -1.46 -3.46
CA GLY A 344 -7.30 -2.81 -3.02
C GLY A 344 -8.42 -3.52 -2.26
N THR A 345 -8.18 -4.77 -1.92
CA THR A 345 -9.13 -5.62 -1.22
C THR A 345 -9.07 -5.42 0.29
N GLN A 346 -10.18 -5.70 0.95
CA GLN A 346 -10.25 -5.69 2.40
C GLN A 346 -9.36 -6.78 3.01
N ILE A 347 -8.70 -6.41 4.11
CA ILE A 347 -8.10 -7.37 5.01
C ILE A 347 -8.78 -7.23 6.38
N LEU A 348 -9.26 -8.35 6.92
CA LEU A 348 -9.80 -8.46 8.28
C LEU A 348 -10.95 -7.50 8.64
N GLY A 349 -11.93 -7.33 7.75
CA GLY A 349 -13.17 -6.63 8.07
C GLY A 349 -13.07 -5.10 8.16
N LYS A 350 -12.05 -4.48 7.59
CA LYS A 350 -11.92 -3.01 7.56
C LYS A 350 -12.10 -2.48 6.14
N THR A 351 -12.90 -1.44 5.99
CA THR A 351 -13.05 -0.70 4.74
C THR A 351 -11.78 0.08 4.42
N LEU A 352 -11.47 0.18 3.14
CA LEU A 352 -10.31 0.90 2.63
C LEU A 352 -10.47 2.41 2.79
N ILE A 353 -11.63 2.92 2.35
CA ILE A 353 -11.98 4.34 2.34
C ILE A 353 -13.38 4.51 2.93
N THR A 354 -13.51 5.44 3.87
CA THR A 354 -14.81 5.89 4.37
C THR A 354 -15.08 7.28 3.84
N CYS A 355 -16.30 7.53 3.31
CA CYS A 355 -16.70 8.84 2.82
C CYS A 355 -18.18 9.13 3.06
N HIS A 356 -18.54 10.43 3.04
CA HIS A 356 -19.91 10.93 3.24
C HIS A 356 -20.56 11.41 1.93
N ASN A 357 -20.08 10.93 0.81
CA ASN A 357 -20.64 11.27 -0.50
C ASN A 357 -22.11 10.86 -0.60
N LYS A 358 -22.98 11.79 -1.00
CA LYS A 358 -24.33 11.45 -1.50
C LYS A 358 -24.27 10.96 -2.94
N GLU A 359 -23.32 11.47 -3.73
CA GLU A 359 -23.04 11.03 -5.09
C GLU A 359 -21.57 10.66 -5.23
N LEU A 360 -21.30 9.47 -5.74
CA LEU A 360 -19.95 8.99 -5.97
C LEU A 360 -19.79 8.56 -7.43
N THR A 361 -18.68 9.00 -8.04
CA THR A 361 -18.31 8.59 -9.39
C THR A 361 -17.10 7.66 -9.32
N ILE A 362 -17.24 6.49 -9.95
CA ILE A 362 -16.17 5.51 -10.16
C ILE A 362 -15.77 5.61 -11.64
N PRO A 363 -14.56 6.11 -11.94
CA PRO A 363 -14.05 6.11 -13.31
C PRO A 363 -13.79 4.69 -13.81
N GLY A 364 -13.91 4.49 -15.11
CA GLY A 364 -13.75 3.19 -15.72
C GLY A 364 -12.32 2.63 -15.73
N SER A 365 -11.35 3.41 -15.31
CA SER A 365 -9.98 2.93 -15.09
C SER A 365 -9.82 2.14 -13.79
N VAL A 366 -10.81 2.20 -12.87
CA VAL A 366 -10.68 1.73 -11.49
C VAL A 366 -11.04 0.25 -11.36
N GLN A 367 -10.17 -0.48 -10.68
CA GLN A 367 -10.40 -1.86 -10.22
C GLN A 367 -10.69 -1.82 -8.72
N LEU A 368 -11.93 -2.07 -8.33
CA LEU A 368 -12.33 -2.08 -6.91
C LEU A 368 -12.16 -3.47 -6.32
N GLY A 369 -11.46 -3.56 -5.20
CA GLY A 369 -11.44 -4.76 -4.37
C GLY A 369 -12.72 -4.93 -3.53
N MET A 370 -12.76 -5.99 -2.74
CA MET A 370 -13.86 -6.24 -1.80
C MET A 370 -13.89 -5.17 -0.70
N LEU A 371 -15.08 -4.62 -0.39
CA LEU A 371 -15.29 -3.63 0.67
C LEU A 371 -14.44 -2.36 0.52
N ALA A 372 -14.13 -1.97 -0.71
CA ALA A 372 -13.21 -0.88 -0.97
C ALA A 372 -13.70 0.46 -0.40
N ILE A 373 -14.99 0.75 -0.43
CA ILE A 373 -15.54 2.05 -0.06
C ILE A 373 -16.71 1.89 0.93
N ASP A 374 -16.68 2.60 2.05
CA ASP A 374 -17.82 2.78 2.96
C ASP A 374 -18.43 4.17 2.74
N ALA A 375 -19.58 4.23 2.11
CA ALA A 375 -20.28 5.47 1.77
C ALA A 375 -21.73 5.44 2.29
N ARG A 376 -21.92 5.71 3.57
CA ARG A 376 -23.21 5.51 4.28
C ARG A 376 -24.33 6.41 3.81
N GLU A 377 -24.01 7.59 3.29
CA GLU A 377 -24.95 8.59 2.81
C GLU A 377 -25.20 8.51 1.31
N LEU A 378 -24.62 7.52 0.62
CA LEU A 378 -24.69 7.40 -0.82
C LEU A 378 -26.12 7.18 -1.33
N GLU A 379 -26.58 8.09 -2.18
CA GLU A 379 -27.87 8.03 -2.86
C GLU A 379 -27.72 7.68 -4.35
N SER A 380 -26.57 8.08 -4.96
CA SER A 380 -26.29 7.87 -6.38
C SER A 380 -24.86 7.39 -6.61
N LEU A 381 -24.71 6.30 -7.35
CA LEU A 381 -23.41 5.78 -7.81
C LEU A 381 -23.34 5.89 -9.33
N LYS A 382 -22.28 6.53 -9.83
CA LYS A 382 -22.04 6.66 -11.27
C LYS A 382 -20.75 5.94 -11.67
N ILE A 383 -20.83 5.05 -12.66
CA ILE A 383 -19.69 4.36 -13.28
C ILE A 383 -19.52 4.96 -14.67
N THR A 384 -18.45 5.73 -14.86
CA THR A 384 -18.21 6.48 -16.10
C THR A 384 -17.22 5.76 -17.02
N LYS A 385 -17.34 5.98 -18.31
CA LYS A 385 -16.30 5.54 -19.25
C LYS A 385 -14.97 6.22 -18.95
N SER A 386 -13.91 5.44 -18.96
CA SER A 386 -12.55 5.98 -18.88
C SER A 386 -12.15 6.64 -20.20
N LYS A 387 -11.32 7.67 -20.10
CA LYS A 387 -10.63 8.26 -21.25
C LYS A 387 -9.47 7.39 -21.74
N ILE A 388 -9.06 6.41 -20.92
CA ILE A 388 -8.03 5.44 -21.26
C ILE A 388 -8.67 4.39 -22.19
N ASN A 389 -8.14 4.26 -23.40
CA ASN A 389 -8.68 3.35 -24.39
C ASN A 389 -8.60 1.89 -23.91
N GLY A 390 -9.74 1.19 -23.98
CA GLY A 390 -9.85 -0.21 -23.56
C GLY A 390 -10.00 -0.43 -22.05
N ALA A 391 -9.93 0.62 -21.22
CA ALA A 391 -10.15 0.46 -19.78
C ALA A 391 -11.62 0.15 -19.49
N SER A 392 -11.84 -0.84 -18.66
CA SER A 392 -13.14 -1.21 -18.09
C SER A 392 -12.98 -1.45 -16.61
N PRO A 393 -13.89 -0.96 -15.76
CA PRO A 393 -13.74 -1.14 -14.33
C PRO A 393 -13.99 -2.61 -13.95
N TYR A 394 -13.39 -3.03 -12.84
CA TYR A 394 -13.75 -4.26 -12.15
C TYR A 394 -14.40 -3.90 -10.82
N LEU A 395 -15.52 -4.53 -10.49
CA LEU A 395 -16.26 -4.28 -9.28
C LEU A 395 -16.17 -5.51 -8.35
N GLY A 396 -15.37 -5.39 -7.29
CA GLY A 396 -15.25 -6.41 -6.26
C GLY A 396 -16.53 -6.62 -5.45
N SER A 397 -16.56 -7.60 -4.57
CA SER A 397 -17.72 -7.85 -3.70
C SER A 397 -17.96 -6.69 -2.74
N LEU A 398 -19.24 -6.36 -2.49
CA LEU A 398 -19.64 -5.37 -1.48
C LEU A 398 -18.91 -4.03 -1.67
N ILE A 399 -19.00 -3.44 -2.86
CA ILE A 399 -18.26 -2.21 -3.22
C ILE A 399 -18.59 -1.01 -2.31
N CYS A 400 -19.84 -0.90 -1.86
CA CYS A 400 -20.32 0.12 -0.93
C CYS A 400 -21.35 -0.50 0.04
N PRO A 401 -20.94 -1.37 0.98
CA PRO A 401 -21.85 -2.25 1.72
C PRO A 401 -22.76 -1.52 2.73
N ASN A 402 -22.41 -0.30 3.11
CA ASN A 402 -23.13 0.50 4.09
C ASN A 402 -23.92 1.66 3.45
N SER A 403 -24.46 1.47 2.25
CA SER A 403 -25.20 2.50 1.51
C SER A 403 -26.72 2.25 1.47
N PRO A 404 -27.44 2.35 2.61
CA PRO A 404 -28.85 2.02 2.68
C PRO A 404 -29.74 3.01 1.91
N SER A 405 -29.23 4.21 1.62
CA SER A 405 -29.95 5.28 0.93
C SER A 405 -29.82 5.25 -0.59
N ILE A 406 -29.09 4.28 -1.15
CA ILE A 406 -28.85 4.18 -2.59
C ILE A 406 -30.16 4.03 -3.37
N LYS A 407 -30.35 4.87 -4.36
CA LYS A 407 -31.56 4.92 -5.21
C LYS A 407 -31.23 4.77 -6.69
N LYS A 408 -30.04 5.20 -7.08
CA LYS A 408 -29.65 5.31 -8.48
C LYS A 408 -28.23 4.76 -8.70
N ILE A 409 -28.09 3.89 -9.69
CA ILE A 409 -26.80 3.46 -10.21
C ILE A 409 -26.81 3.73 -11.71
N THR A 410 -25.82 4.46 -12.20
CA THR A 410 -25.66 4.74 -13.62
C THR A 410 -24.37 4.11 -14.11
N CYS A 411 -24.42 3.31 -15.18
CA CYS A 411 -23.26 2.73 -15.80
C CYS A 411 -23.22 3.10 -17.29
N GLU A 412 -22.19 3.82 -17.73
CA GLU A 412 -22.09 4.36 -19.09
C GLU A 412 -21.58 3.33 -20.12
N TYR A 413 -21.23 2.11 -19.68
CA TYR A 413 -20.70 1.06 -20.55
C TYR A 413 -21.80 0.34 -21.34
N THR A 414 -21.56 0.10 -22.62
CA THR A 414 -22.46 -0.71 -23.47
C THR A 414 -22.24 -2.21 -23.30
N VAL A 415 -21.05 -2.60 -22.82
CA VAL A 415 -20.76 -3.96 -22.37
C VAL A 415 -20.68 -3.92 -20.86
N PRO A 416 -21.49 -4.71 -20.12
CA PRO A 416 -21.47 -4.71 -18.66
C PRO A 416 -20.05 -5.00 -18.14
N PRO A 417 -19.51 -4.14 -17.25
CA PRO A 417 -18.22 -4.39 -16.60
C PRO A 417 -18.20 -5.70 -15.81
N GLU A 418 -17.03 -6.30 -15.69
CA GLU A 418 -16.82 -7.47 -14.86
C GLU A 418 -17.05 -7.16 -13.38
N THR A 419 -17.68 -8.10 -12.69
CA THR A 419 -18.01 -7.99 -11.27
C THR A 419 -17.71 -9.29 -10.55
N SER A 420 -17.34 -9.22 -9.28
CA SER A 420 -17.36 -10.41 -8.43
C SER A 420 -18.77 -10.67 -7.91
N GLY A 421 -19.02 -11.90 -7.43
CA GLY A 421 -20.27 -12.27 -6.78
C GLY A 421 -20.59 -11.36 -5.59
N GLY A 422 -21.83 -10.83 -5.54
CA GLY A 422 -22.26 -9.93 -4.46
C GLY A 422 -21.69 -8.51 -4.55
N ALA A 423 -21.27 -8.04 -5.72
CA ALA A 423 -20.70 -6.70 -5.90
C ALA A 423 -21.60 -5.58 -5.34
N PHE A 424 -22.90 -5.69 -5.54
CA PHE A 424 -23.92 -4.73 -5.10
C PHE A 424 -24.67 -5.16 -3.83
N GLY A 425 -24.12 -6.13 -3.08
CA GLY A 425 -24.67 -6.52 -1.79
C GLY A 425 -24.50 -5.43 -0.74
N LEU A 426 -25.41 -5.43 0.26
CA LEU A 426 -25.31 -4.56 1.43
C LEU A 426 -25.21 -5.42 2.70
N TYR A 427 -24.60 -4.88 3.75
CA TYR A 427 -24.66 -5.52 5.06
C TYR A 427 -26.11 -5.57 5.58
N HIS A 428 -26.39 -6.54 6.44
CA HIS A 428 -27.68 -6.71 7.12
C HIS A 428 -28.87 -7.14 6.22
N GLY A 429 -28.63 -7.89 5.16
CA GLY A 429 -29.68 -8.57 4.39
C GLY A 429 -30.42 -7.67 3.41
N TYR A 430 -29.91 -6.52 3.12
CA TYR A 430 -30.38 -5.66 2.04
C TYR A 430 -29.35 -5.68 0.92
N ASP A 431 -29.80 -5.46 -0.31
CA ASP A 431 -28.92 -5.30 -1.46
C ASP A 431 -29.34 -4.10 -2.32
N MET A 432 -28.42 -3.63 -3.15
CA MET A 432 -28.69 -2.51 -4.05
C MET A 432 -29.63 -2.91 -5.18
N TYR A 433 -29.71 -4.21 -5.51
CA TYR A 433 -30.57 -4.72 -6.58
C TYR A 433 -32.05 -4.44 -6.34
N GLU A 434 -32.47 -4.44 -5.07
CA GLU A 434 -33.82 -4.19 -4.62
C GLU A 434 -34.16 -2.69 -4.51
N ARG A 435 -33.17 -1.88 -4.17
CA ARG A 435 -33.34 -0.47 -3.77
C ARG A 435 -33.07 0.52 -4.88
N ALA A 436 -32.09 0.23 -5.71
CA ALA A 436 -31.67 1.15 -6.76
C ALA A 436 -32.22 0.78 -8.11
N THR A 437 -32.45 1.80 -8.92
CA THR A 437 -32.68 1.64 -10.37
C THR A 437 -31.32 1.74 -11.07
N LEU A 438 -31.04 0.77 -11.91
CA LEU A 438 -29.85 0.76 -12.77
C LEU A 438 -30.17 1.47 -14.08
N TYR A 439 -29.37 2.48 -14.43
CA TYR A 439 -29.44 3.22 -15.68
C TYR A 439 -28.25 2.87 -16.56
N VAL A 440 -28.52 2.43 -17.79
CA VAL A 440 -27.50 1.99 -18.77
C VAL A 440 -27.82 2.57 -20.14
N PRO A 441 -26.87 2.59 -21.11
CA PRO A 441 -27.20 2.96 -22.48
C PRO A 441 -28.36 2.13 -23.02
N GLU A 442 -29.29 2.73 -23.79
CA GLU A 442 -30.51 2.07 -24.28
C GLU A 442 -30.18 0.78 -25.04
N GLU A 443 -29.17 0.83 -25.90
CA GLU A 443 -28.71 -0.32 -26.68
C GLU A 443 -28.10 -1.45 -25.83
N ALA A 444 -27.74 -1.18 -24.58
CA ALA A 444 -27.10 -2.14 -23.67
C ALA A 444 -28.08 -2.86 -22.73
N ILE A 445 -29.34 -2.43 -22.63
CA ILE A 445 -30.31 -2.94 -21.64
C ILE A 445 -30.37 -4.47 -21.65
N GLU A 446 -30.48 -5.12 -22.82
CA GLU A 446 -30.57 -6.58 -22.91
C GLU A 446 -29.27 -7.28 -22.48
N ALA A 447 -28.11 -6.65 -22.73
CA ALA A 447 -26.83 -7.17 -22.24
C ALA A 447 -26.79 -7.17 -20.71
N TYR A 448 -27.26 -6.08 -20.04
CA TYR A 448 -27.29 -6.00 -18.58
C TYR A 448 -28.31 -6.95 -17.96
N LYS A 449 -29.46 -7.19 -18.58
CA LYS A 449 -30.45 -8.16 -18.13
C LYS A 449 -29.94 -9.61 -18.12
N THR A 450 -28.89 -9.90 -18.85
CA THR A 450 -28.31 -11.25 -18.94
C THR A 450 -26.95 -11.39 -18.25
N ALA A 451 -26.26 -10.28 -17.99
CA ALA A 451 -24.93 -10.28 -17.38
C ALA A 451 -24.99 -10.74 -15.91
N PRO A 452 -24.01 -11.53 -15.44
CA PRO A 452 -23.90 -11.90 -14.04
C PRO A 452 -23.92 -10.66 -13.13
N GLU A 453 -24.50 -10.77 -11.95
CA GLU A 453 -24.74 -9.70 -10.97
C GLU A 453 -25.68 -8.58 -11.46
N TRP A 454 -25.44 -7.99 -12.63
CA TRP A 454 -26.24 -6.91 -13.19
C TRP A 454 -27.70 -7.29 -13.44
N LYS A 455 -27.97 -8.54 -13.85
CA LYS A 455 -29.33 -9.06 -14.08
C LYS A 455 -30.21 -9.09 -12.83
N ASN A 456 -29.60 -8.98 -11.64
CA ASN A 456 -30.31 -9.03 -10.38
C ASN A 456 -31.03 -7.71 -10.06
N PHE A 457 -30.72 -6.61 -10.75
CA PHE A 457 -31.43 -5.35 -10.56
C PHE A 457 -32.88 -5.46 -11.01
N LYS A 458 -33.81 -5.11 -10.12
CA LYS A 458 -35.26 -5.15 -10.42
C LYS A 458 -35.65 -4.21 -11.56
N ASN A 459 -35.03 -3.04 -11.62
CA ASN A 459 -35.31 -2.01 -12.61
C ASN A 459 -34.02 -1.68 -13.38
N ILE A 460 -34.03 -1.94 -14.69
CA ILE A 460 -32.95 -1.56 -15.62
C ILE A 460 -33.60 -0.67 -16.68
N LEU A 461 -33.21 0.60 -16.69
CA LEU A 461 -33.76 1.63 -17.54
C LEU A 461 -32.67 2.28 -18.42
N PRO A 462 -33.05 2.93 -19.53
CA PRO A 462 -32.10 3.67 -20.34
C PRO A 462 -31.61 4.92 -19.58
N ILE A 463 -30.37 5.29 -19.84
CA ILE A 463 -29.87 6.62 -19.49
C ILE A 463 -30.63 7.60 -20.40
N GLU A 464 -31.44 8.46 -19.82
CA GLU A 464 -32.10 9.51 -20.58
C GLU A 464 -31.06 10.48 -21.13
N ASP A 465 -31.00 10.65 -22.45
CA ASP A 465 -30.14 11.63 -23.09
C ASP A 465 -30.51 13.04 -22.65
N GLY A 466 -29.73 13.64 -21.80
CA GLY A 466 -29.67 15.09 -21.61
C GLY A 466 -30.54 15.69 -20.53
N VAL A 467 -30.94 14.98 -19.48
CA VAL A 467 -31.42 15.63 -18.25
C VAL A 467 -30.51 15.25 -17.08
N ASN A 468 -29.47 16.06 -16.84
CA ASN A 468 -28.91 16.12 -15.50
C ASN A 468 -30.00 16.73 -14.60
N ASP A 469 -30.69 15.89 -13.81
CA ASP A 469 -31.38 16.40 -12.63
C ASP A 469 -30.32 16.93 -11.66
N VAL A 470 -29.93 18.15 -11.89
CA VAL A 470 -29.44 19.00 -10.81
C VAL A 470 -30.67 19.21 -9.94
N ALA A 471 -30.70 18.59 -8.77
CA ALA A 471 -31.66 18.99 -7.75
C ALA A 471 -31.56 20.52 -7.65
N ALA A 472 -32.60 21.19 -8.12
CA ALA A 472 -32.67 22.64 -8.06
C ALA A 472 -32.95 22.99 -6.60
N ASP A 473 -31.91 23.28 -5.85
CA ASP A 473 -32.03 24.16 -4.70
C ASP A 473 -32.37 25.56 -5.26
N ASP A 474 -33.64 25.94 -5.15
CA ASP A 474 -34.17 27.31 -5.24
C ASP A 474 -33.74 28.26 -6.38
N ALA A 475 -33.02 27.79 -7.39
CA ALA A 475 -32.63 28.65 -8.51
C ALA A 475 -33.81 28.87 -9.48
N GLN A 476 -34.28 30.10 -9.60
CA GLN A 476 -35.35 30.46 -10.51
C GLN A 476 -34.78 30.76 -11.91
N VAL A 477 -35.54 30.38 -12.98
CA VAL A 477 -35.20 30.77 -14.35
C VAL A 477 -35.35 32.26 -14.49
N VAL A 478 -34.26 32.96 -14.76
CA VAL A 478 -34.22 34.40 -14.93
C VAL A 478 -34.22 34.85 -16.39
N ALA A 479 -33.85 33.95 -17.32
CA ALA A 479 -33.93 34.21 -18.76
C ALA A 479 -34.05 32.89 -19.53
N THR A 480 -34.72 32.94 -20.70
CA THR A 480 -34.80 31.82 -21.65
C THR A 480 -34.34 32.31 -23.02
N GLU A 481 -33.41 31.62 -23.63
CA GLU A 481 -32.85 31.90 -24.95
C GLU A 481 -33.21 30.74 -25.91
N TYR A 482 -33.44 31.02 -27.17
CA TYR A 482 -33.71 30.00 -28.20
C TYR A 482 -32.63 30.06 -29.28
N HIS A 483 -32.19 28.90 -29.72
CA HIS A 483 -31.18 28.77 -30.80
C HIS A 483 -31.63 27.71 -31.80
N ASP A 484 -31.27 27.87 -33.06
CA ASP A 484 -31.44 26.79 -34.06
C ASP A 484 -30.37 25.71 -33.88
N LEU A 485 -30.47 24.62 -34.65
CA LEU A 485 -29.51 23.52 -34.60
C LEU A 485 -28.09 23.91 -35.05
N TYR A 486 -27.90 25.10 -35.60
CA TYR A 486 -26.60 25.66 -36.01
C TYR A 486 -26.04 26.63 -34.97
N GLY A 487 -26.74 26.79 -33.81
CA GLY A 487 -26.31 27.67 -32.72
C GLY A 487 -26.66 29.17 -32.92
N ARG A 488 -27.44 29.52 -33.94
CA ARG A 488 -27.87 30.90 -34.16
C ARG A 488 -29.03 31.22 -33.24
N ARG A 489 -28.95 32.39 -32.55
CA ARG A 489 -30.00 32.84 -31.64
C ARG A 489 -31.29 33.21 -32.42
N LEU A 490 -32.41 32.80 -31.88
CA LEU A 490 -33.74 33.06 -32.39
C LEU A 490 -34.47 33.99 -31.41
N GLU A 491 -35.30 34.91 -31.91
CA GLU A 491 -36.14 35.77 -31.07
C GLU A 491 -37.31 35.02 -30.46
N ALA A 492 -37.77 33.99 -31.13
CA ALA A 492 -38.83 33.06 -30.66
C ALA A 492 -38.64 31.69 -31.31
N PRO A 493 -39.19 30.60 -30.69
CA PRO A 493 -39.17 29.29 -31.32
C PRO A 493 -39.90 29.30 -32.67
N ALA A 494 -39.32 28.71 -33.70
CA ALA A 494 -39.93 28.62 -35.03
C ALA A 494 -40.95 27.46 -35.05
N GLU A 495 -42.15 27.71 -35.56
CA GLU A 495 -43.19 26.68 -35.70
C GLU A 495 -42.74 25.51 -36.59
N ARG A 496 -43.08 24.26 -36.18
CA ARG A 496 -42.70 23.02 -36.86
C ARG A 496 -41.22 22.81 -37.04
N SER A 497 -40.40 23.31 -36.07
CA SER A 497 -38.98 23.15 -36.09
C SER A 497 -38.45 22.62 -34.75
N ILE A 498 -37.25 22.10 -34.78
CA ILE A 498 -36.50 21.76 -33.56
C ILE A 498 -35.64 22.94 -33.18
N THR A 499 -35.80 23.45 -31.97
CA THR A 499 -34.98 24.50 -31.39
C THR A 499 -34.30 24.04 -30.12
N ILE A 500 -33.19 24.68 -29.78
CA ILE A 500 -32.48 24.50 -28.49
C ILE A 500 -32.93 25.64 -27.59
N ARG A 501 -33.69 25.33 -26.55
CA ARG A 501 -34.08 26.25 -25.49
C ARG A 501 -32.99 26.21 -24.42
N THR A 502 -32.45 27.37 -24.07
CA THR A 502 -31.47 27.55 -22.98
C THR A 502 -32.11 28.36 -21.87
N ASP A 503 -32.38 27.75 -20.74
CA ASP A 503 -32.83 28.44 -19.53
C ASP A 503 -31.61 28.87 -18.70
N VAL A 504 -31.53 30.14 -18.33
CA VAL A 504 -30.51 30.72 -17.46
C VAL A 504 -31.12 30.89 -16.08
N TYR A 505 -30.48 30.33 -15.08
CA TYR A 505 -30.96 30.36 -13.69
C TYR A 505 -30.31 31.51 -12.89
N SER A 506 -30.94 31.86 -11.77
CA SER A 506 -30.51 32.96 -10.89
C SER A 506 -29.10 32.75 -10.28
N ASP A 507 -28.60 31.54 -10.25
CA ASP A 507 -27.25 31.17 -9.82
C ASP A 507 -26.19 31.26 -10.94
N GLY A 508 -26.59 31.67 -12.15
CA GLY A 508 -25.73 31.74 -13.33
C GLY A 508 -25.58 30.43 -14.11
N THR A 509 -26.19 29.34 -13.65
CA THR A 509 -26.20 28.07 -14.40
C THR A 509 -27.09 28.16 -15.63
N ARG A 510 -26.79 27.37 -16.67
CA ARG A 510 -27.54 27.31 -17.93
C ARG A 510 -27.98 25.88 -18.22
N ARG A 511 -29.25 25.71 -18.57
CA ARG A 511 -29.79 24.42 -18.98
C ARG A 511 -30.29 24.49 -20.41
N CYS A 512 -29.77 23.61 -21.26
CA CYS A 512 -30.17 23.49 -22.66
C CYS A 512 -31.12 22.31 -22.84
N THR A 513 -32.27 22.53 -23.50
CA THR A 513 -33.27 21.52 -23.80
C THR A 513 -33.59 21.58 -25.29
N LYS A 514 -33.66 20.43 -25.96
CA LYS A 514 -34.11 20.33 -27.35
C LYS A 514 -35.66 20.30 -27.35
N VAL A 515 -36.28 21.23 -28.02
CA VAL A 515 -37.74 21.38 -28.03
C VAL A 515 -38.25 21.28 -29.46
N LEU A 516 -39.27 20.48 -29.69
CA LEU A 516 -39.98 20.42 -30.96
C LEU A 516 -41.22 21.34 -30.82
N HIS A 517 -41.39 22.28 -31.72
CA HIS A 517 -42.49 23.26 -31.75
C HIS A 517 -43.42 22.97 -32.88
#